data_8995a4b11999b260b523f4f9d32e5278
#
_entry.id   8995a4b11999b260b523f4f9d32e5278
#
_cell.length_a   1.000
_cell.length_b   1.000
_cell.length_c   1.000
_cell.angle_alpha   90.00
_cell.angle_beta   90.00
_cell.angle_gamma   90.00
#
_symmetry.space_group_name_H-M   'P 1'
#
loop_
_entity.id
_entity.type
_entity.pdbx_description
1 polymer ?
#
loop_
_entity_poly.entity_id
_entity_poly.type
_entity_poly.pdbx_seq_one_letter_code
_entity_poly.pdbx_strand_id
1 'polypeptide(L)'
;SFASYSRTNQYGFIETPYRKVVNGKVTDEIVYLSAIDEAEHVIAQANVMLDKNNRFVDDLVAVRHANEFELMSPDRIDLMDVSPQQVVSIAASLIPFLEHDDANRALMGSNMQRQAVPVLRAEKPLVGTGLETVVARDSGVCIVAKNSGVVESVDASRIVVRVTDKKSKTASDVYNLIKYTRSNQNTCINQRPIVKSGDVVKAGDILADGPSIDNGELALGQNIRIAFMPWNGYNFEDSILISEKVAREDRFTSIHIQEIVCIARDTKLGSEEITADIPNVGEGSLNKLDDCGIVYVGAEVEPGDILVGKITPKGETQLSPEEKLLRAIFGEKASDVKDTSQRSSSKGTVIG
;
A
#
# COMPACT_ATOMS: atom_id res chain seq x y z
N SER A 1 3.52 16.96 5.38
CA SER A 1 4.87 16.50 5.17
C SER A 1 5.48 17.12 3.95
N PHE A 2 6.79 17.11 3.91
CA PHE A 2 7.58 17.55 2.77
C PHE A 2 7.05 17.00 1.44
N ALA A 3 6.80 15.70 1.38
CA ALA A 3 6.37 15.01 0.15
C ALA A 3 4.93 15.36 -0.29
N SER A 4 4.04 15.73 0.62
CA SER A 4 2.65 16.10 0.27
C SER A 4 2.54 17.52 -0.28
N TYR A 5 3.47 18.40 0.10
CA TYR A 5 3.45 19.82 -0.27
C TYR A 5 4.45 20.13 -1.38
N SER A 6 5.53 19.34 -1.51
CA SER A 6 6.57 19.56 -2.49
C SER A 6 6.24 19.02 -3.87
N ARG A 7 6.89 19.58 -4.88
CA ARG A 7 6.86 19.11 -6.26
C ARG A 7 8.28 18.97 -6.82
N THR A 8 8.44 18.26 -7.90
CA THR A 8 9.71 18.20 -8.63
C THR A 8 9.70 19.21 -9.76
N ASN A 9 10.82 19.90 -9.95
CA ASN A 9 11.02 20.79 -11.08
C ASN A 9 11.46 20.03 -12.36
N GLN A 10 11.68 20.74 -13.45
CA GLN A 10 12.13 20.19 -14.74
C GLN A 10 13.47 19.45 -14.65
N TYR A 11 14.30 19.80 -13.69
CA TYR A 11 15.63 19.23 -13.46
C TYR A 11 15.64 18.08 -12.44
N GLY A 12 14.47 17.73 -11.89
CA GLY A 12 14.34 16.66 -10.89
C GLY A 12 14.65 17.09 -9.45
N PHE A 13 14.88 18.37 -9.17
CA PHE A 13 15.02 18.89 -7.80
C PHE A 13 13.65 19.05 -7.14
N ILE A 14 13.62 18.82 -5.83
CA ILE A 14 12.43 19.01 -5.01
C ILE A 14 12.29 20.50 -4.69
N GLU A 15 11.12 21.06 -4.97
CA GLU A 15 10.73 22.42 -4.60
C GLU A 15 9.67 22.39 -3.52
N THR A 16 9.81 23.22 -2.51
CA THR A 16 8.89 23.34 -1.38
C THR A 16 8.05 24.62 -1.51
N PRO A 17 6.75 24.60 -1.19
CA PRO A 17 5.90 25.78 -1.25
C PRO A 17 6.06 26.67 -0.03
N TYR A 18 6.06 27.98 -0.28
CA TYR A 18 6.08 29.02 0.73
C TYR A 18 5.04 30.09 0.39
N ARG A 19 4.47 30.74 1.42
CA ARG A 19 3.63 31.92 1.26
C ARG A 19 4.53 33.15 1.19
N LYS A 20 4.29 34.01 0.22
CA LYS A 20 5.04 35.25 0.09
C LYS A 20 4.60 36.29 1.12
N VAL A 21 5.55 36.95 1.76
CA VAL A 21 5.31 38.02 2.70
C VAL A 21 5.75 39.36 2.07
N VAL A 22 4.89 40.36 2.16
CA VAL A 22 5.18 41.72 1.66
C VAL A 22 4.86 42.73 2.76
N ASN A 23 5.86 43.46 3.21
CA ASN A 23 5.76 44.46 4.27
C ASN A 23 5.05 43.96 5.54
N GLY A 24 5.46 42.79 6.03
CA GLY A 24 4.90 42.18 7.23
C GLY A 24 3.48 41.63 7.06
N LYS A 25 2.98 41.52 5.82
CA LYS A 25 1.70 40.94 5.49
C LYS A 25 1.88 39.66 4.67
N VAL A 26 1.31 38.58 5.16
CA VAL A 26 1.29 37.28 4.45
C VAL A 26 0.27 37.32 3.32
N THR A 27 0.69 36.98 2.12
CA THR A 27 -0.16 36.91 0.93
C THR A 27 -0.61 35.47 0.67
N ASP A 28 -1.64 35.28 -0.17
CA ASP A 28 -2.08 33.96 -0.62
C ASP A 28 -1.26 33.45 -1.82
N GLU A 29 -0.27 34.21 -2.26
CA GLU A 29 0.63 33.80 -3.33
C GLU A 29 1.60 32.73 -2.83
N ILE A 30 1.60 31.57 -3.49
CA ILE A 30 2.49 30.45 -3.16
C ILE A 30 3.65 30.43 -4.15
N VAL A 31 4.87 30.50 -3.61
CA VAL A 31 6.12 30.39 -4.36
C VAL A 31 6.76 29.04 -4.04
N TYR A 32 7.26 28.37 -5.07
CA TYR A 32 7.99 27.12 -4.90
C TYR A 32 9.48 27.39 -5.06
N LEU A 33 10.26 27.02 -4.06
CA LEU A 33 11.70 27.22 -4.03
C LEU A 33 12.44 25.91 -3.84
N SER A 34 13.60 25.80 -4.48
CA SER A 34 14.55 24.71 -4.22
C SER A 34 15.31 24.98 -2.92
N ALA A 35 16.01 23.98 -2.39
CA ALA A 35 16.81 24.12 -1.17
C ALA A 35 17.97 25.15 -1.32
N ILE A 36 18.43 25.41 -2.54
CA ILE A 36 19.49 26.39 -2.83
C ILE A 36 18.89 27.79 -2.74
N ASP A 37 17.75 28.01 -3.38
CA ASP A 37 17.08 29.33 -3.38
C ASP A 37 16.56 29.70 -1.99
N GLU A 38 16.13 28.66 -1.20
CA GLU A 38 15.65 28.83 0.16
C GLU A 38 16.68 29.49 1.09
N ALA A 39 17.95 29.17 0.92
CA ALA A 39 19.03 29.67 1.78
C ALA A 39 19.21 31.18 1.75
N GLU A 40 18.75 31.84 0.69
CA GLU A 40 18.87 33.31 0.52
C GLU A 40 17.70 34.06 1.18
N HIS A 41 16.63 33.36 1.59
CA HIS A 41 15.41 33.98 2.11
C HIS A 41 15.28 33.85 3.63
N VAL A 42 14.56 34.82 4.22
CA VAL A 42 14.13 34.78 5.61
C VAL A 42 12.73 34.18 5.69
N ILE A 43 12.59 33.01 6.33
CA ILE A 43 11.37 32.21 6.33
C ILE A 43 10.79 32.17 7.73
N ALA A 44 9.55 32.65 7.90
CA ALA A 44 8.80 32.53 9.14
C ALA A 44 8.18 31.14 9.29
N GLN A 45 8.06 30.67 10.53
CA GLN A 45 7.39 29.42 10.84
C GLN A 45 5.86 29.50 10.63
N ALA A 46 5.22 28.41 10.26
CA ALA A 46 3.78 28.39 9.99
C ALA A 46 2.90 28.55 11.24
N ASN A 47 3.43 28.36 12.45
CA ASN A 47 2.72 28.47 13.72
C ASN A 47 2.66 29.91 14.29
N VAL A 48 3.26 30.89 13.61
CA VAL A 48 3.26 32.28 14.05
C VAL A 48 1.83 32.84 13.97
N MET A 49 1.45 33.60 15.00
CA MET A 49 0.12 34.21 15.06
C MET A 49 -0.03 35.34 14.04
N LEU A 50 -1.11 35.27 13.27
CA LEU A 50 -1.49 36.28 12.31
C LEU A 50 -2.79 36.97 12.76
N ASP A 51 -2.86 38.30 12.53
CA ASP A 51 -4.09 39.07 12.70
C ASP A 51 -5.12 38.76 11.57
N LYS A 52 -6.35 39.23 11.74
CA LYS A 52 -7.44 39.12 10.74
C LYS A 52 -7.06 39.67 9.35
N ASN A 53 -6.06 40.52 9.28
CA ASN A 53 -5.54 41.09 8.05
C ASN A 53 -4.31 40.36 7.49
N ASN A 54 -4.01 39.16 8.01
CA ASN A 54 -2.81 38.39 7.67
C ASN A 54 -1.50 39.11 7.96
N ARG A 55 -1.42 39.92 9.02
CA ARG A 55 -0.18 40.53 9.51
C ARG A 55 0.31 39.81 10.75
N PHE A 56 1.62 39.79 10.92
CA PHE A 56 2.23 39.28 12.14
C PHE A 56 1.81 40.11 13.35
N VAL A 57 1.44 39.46 14.44
CA VAL A 57 1.01 40.07 15.69
C VAL A 57 2.21 40.44 16.55
N ASP A 58 3.25 39.62 16.53
CA ASP A 58 4.42 39.74 17.36
C ASP A 58 5.45 40.70 16.74
N ASP A 59 6.10 41.52 17.57
CA ASP A 59 7.16 42.42 17.15
C ASP A 59 8.46 41.69 16.74
N LEU A 60 8.67 40.50 17.27
CA LEU A 60 9.76 39.58 16.95
C LEU A 60 9.21 38.20 16.61
N VAL A 61 9.49 37.75 15.42
CA VAL A 61 9.01 36.47 14.87
C VAL A 61 10.15 35.48 14.77
N ALA A 62 9.92 34.24 15.15
CA ALA A 62 10.87 33.16 14.95
C ALA A 62 10.97 32.81 13.47
N VAL A 63 12.18 32.96 12.93
CA VAL A 63 12.48 32.73 11.51
C VAL A 63 13.65 31.77 11.34
N ARG A 64 13.73 31.19 10.15
CA ARG A 64 14.84 30.39 9.68
C ARG A 64 15.56 31.20 8.58
N HIS A 65 16.84 31.42 8.75
CA HIS A 65 17.69 32.04 7.76
C HIS A 65 19.05 31.35 7.72
N ALA A 66 19.55 31.01 6.55
CA ALA A 66 20.83 30.34 6.34
C ALA A 66 21.08 29.13 7.28
N ASN A 67 20.05 28.31 7.52
CA ASN A 67 20.04 27.16 8.44
C ASN A 67 20.14 27.48 9.95
N GLU A 68 20.05 28.75 10.33
CA GLU A 68 19.99 29.16 11.73
C GLU A 68 18.57 29.65 12.08
N PHE A 69 18.21 29.49 13.36
CA PHE A 69 16.96 30.01 13.89
C PHE A 69 17.21 31.29 14.64
N GLU A 70 16.58 32.36 14.19
CA GLU A 70 16.71 33.68 14.75
C GLU A 70 15.38 34.35 15.03
N LEU A 71 15.37 35.42 15.82
CA LEU A 71 14.21 36.28 16.01
C LEU A 71 14.40 37.56 15.20
N MET A 72 13.52 37.84 14.25
CA MET A 72 13.57 38.99 13.39
C MET A 72 12.27 39.80 13.40
N SER A 73 12.37 41.09 13.04
CA SER A 73 11.20 41.92 12.87
C SER A 73 10.38 41.49 11.62
N PRO A 74 9.05 41.68 11.63
CA PRO A 74 8.17 41.30 10.51
C PRO A 74 8.55 41.88 9.15
N ASP A 75 9.17 43.06 9.15
CA ASP A 75 9.55 43.77 7.91
C ASP A 75 10.70 43.10 7.13
N ARG A 76 11.47 42.24 7.80
CA ARG A 76 12.59 41.50 7.19
C ARG A 76 12.21 40.11 6.69
N ILE A 77 10.97 39.72 6.88
CA ILE A 77 10.49 38.39 6.52
C ILE A 77 10.05 38.39 5.06
N ASP A 78 10.62 37.49 4.26
CA ASP A 78 10.32 37.36 2.84
C ASP A 78 9.23 36.31 2.58
N LEU A 79 9.28 35.22 3.35
CA LEU A 79 8.44 34.03 3.15
C LEU A 79 7.91 33.48 4.47
N MET A 80 6.86 32.70 4.40
CA MET A 80 6.28 31.96 5.52
C MET A 80 5.96 30.53 5.10
N ASP A 81 6.20 29.54 5.96
CA ASP A 81 5.80 28.17 5.73
C ASP A 81 4.28 28.06 5.54
N VAL A 82 3.83 27.18 4.64
CA VAL A 82 2.40 27.02 4.33
C VAL A 82 1.68 26.32 5.48
N SER A 83 2.29 25.31 6.09
CA SER A 83 1.68 24.50 7.16
C SER A 83 2.73 23.98 8.14
N PRO A 84 2.41 23.87 9.44
CA PRO A 84 3.28 23.22 10.42
C PRO A 84 3.58 21.75 10.07
N GLN A 85 2.70 21.09 9.35
CA GLN A 85 2.86 19.68 8.92
C GLN A 85 4.01 19.46 7.93
N GLN A 86 4.53 20.51 7.31
CA GLN A 86 5.70 20.40 6.42
C GLN A 86 6.97 19.94 7.14
N VAL A 87 7.08 20.15 8.43
CA VAL A 87 8.27 19.82 9.24
C VAL A 87 8.42 18.32 9.47
N VAL A 88 7.32 17.57 9.47
CA VAL A 88 7.29 16.15 9.77
C VAL A 88 7.06 15.30 8.51
N SER A 89 7.36 14.00 8.59
CA SER A 89 7.09 13.06 7.49
C SER A 89 5.58 12.87 7.26
N ILE A 90 5.18 12.35 6.11
CA ILE A 90 3.77 12.05 5.82
C ILE A 90 3.18 11.12 6.88
N ALA A 91 3.89 10.05 7.23
CA ALA A 91 3.41 9.09 8.22
C ALA A 91 3.25 9.74 9.61
N ALA A 92 4.19 10.59 10.04
CA ALA A 92 4.07 11.34 11.28
C ALA A 92 2.93 12.38 11.24
N SER A 93 2.69 12.99 10.08
CA SER A 93 1.58 13.94 9.90
C SER A 93 0.18 13.31 9.99
N LEU A 94 0.09 11.99 9.87
CA LEU A 94 -1.16 11.22 9.99
C LEU A 94 -1.46 10.79 11.43
N ILE A 95 -0.55 11.05 12.38
CA ILE A 95 -0.74 10.71 13.80
C ILE A 95 -1.55 11.83 14.46
N PRO A 96 -2.78 11.57 14.93
CA PRO A 96 -3.54 12.57 15.66
C PRO A 96 -2.91 12.81 17.02
N PHE A 97 -2.93 14.05 17.51
CA PHE A 97 -2.32 14.48 18.78
C PHE A 97 -0.82 14.17 18.90
N LEU A 98 -0.09 14.27 17.79
CA LEU A 98 1.35 14.00 17.74
C LEU A 98 2.15 14.80 18.76
N GLU A 99 1.73 16.02 19.05
CA GLU A 99 2.36 16.93 20.02
C GLU A 99 2.32 16.42 21.47
N HIS A 100 1.47 15.46 21.77
CA HIS A 100 1.35 14.82 23.10
C HIS A 100 2.13 13.51 23.21
N ASP A 101 2.73 13.04 22.12
CA ASP A 101 3.48 11.79 22.08
C ASP A 101 4.98 12.03 22.27
N ASP A 102 5.64 11.10 22.94
CA ASP A 102 7.09 11.02 22.98
C ASP A 102 7.66 10.75 21.60
N ALA A 103 8.80 11.38 21.27
CA ALA A 103 9.43 11.25 19.95
C ALA A 103 9.75 9.79 19.58
N ASN A 104 10.20 8.99 20.53
CA ASN A 104 10.51 7.58 20.28
C ASN A 104 9.25 6.77 19.93
N ARG A 105 8.13 7.04 20.62
CA ARG A 105 6.85 6.36 20.34
C ARG A 105 6.22 6.83 19.03
N ALA A 106 6.32 8.10 18.73
CA ALA A 106 5.89 8.64 17.43
C ALA A 106 6.68 8.02 16.27
N LEU A 107 8.00 7.83 16.42
CA LEU A 107 8.83 7.14 15.44
C LEU A 107 8.36 5.68 15.22
N MET A 108 8.13 4.94 16.30
CA MET A 108 7.64 3.57 16.22
C MET A 108 6.28 3.50 15.53
N GLY A 109 5.32 4.34 15.93
CA GLY A 109 3.99 4.42 15.33
C GLY A 109 4.03 4.79 13.84
N SER A 110 4.84 5.76 13.46
CA SER A 110 5.07 6.14 12.06
C SER A 110 5.62 4.99 11.22
N ASN A 111 6.54 4.21 11.76
CA ASN A 111 7.08 3.03 11.08
C ASN A 111 6.02 1.92 10.95
N MET A 112 5.20 1.69 11.98
CA MET A 112 4.12 0.69 11.94
C MET A 112 3.02 1.04 10.93
N GLN A 113 2.66 2.32 10.76
CA GLN A 113 1.71 2.75 9.72
C GLN A 113 2.15 2.31 8.32
N ARG A 114 3.45 2.35 8.02
CA ARG A 114 4.00 1.92 6.72
C ARG A 114 3.95 0.41 6.49
N GLN A 115 3.75 -0.38 7.54
CA GLN A 115 3.68 -1.85 7.50
C GLN A 115 2.22 -2.35 7.57
N ALA A 116 1.24 -1.44 7.54
CA ALA A 116 -0.16 -1.80 7.61
C ALA A 116 -0.57 -2.66 6.40
N VAL A 117 -1.24 -3.78 6.69
CA VAL A 117 -1.77 -4.70 5.67
C VAL A 117 -3.21 -4.31 5.34
N PRO A 118 -3.59 -4.24 4.05
CA PRO A 118 -4.97 -3.98 3.66
C PRO A 118 -5.92 -5.07 4.21
N VAL A 119 -6.95 -4.64 4.92
CA VAL A 119 -7.98 -5.53 5.45
C VAL A 119 -9.17 -5.61 4.50
N LEU A 120 -10.01 -6.64 4.65
CA LEU A 120 -11.20 -6.84 3.81
C LEU A 120 -12.16 -5.65 3.86
N ARG A 121 -12.36 -5.09 5.06
CA ARG A 121 -13.22 -3.94 5.31
C ARG A 121 -12.42 -2.90 6.06
N ALA A 122 -11.83 -1.96 5.35
CA ALA A 122 -11.20 -0.83 5.97
C ALA A 122 -12.27 0.15 6.48
N GLU A 123 -12.02 0.79 7.62
CA GLU A 123 -12.85 1.85 8.18
C GLU A 123 -12.01 3.11 8.32
N LYS A 124 -12.53 4.24 7.89
CA LYS A 124 -11.87 5.52 8.10
C LYS A 124 -11.73 5.84 9.59
N PRO A 125 -10.63 6.46 10.02
CA PRO A 125 -10.43 6.81 11.41
C PRO A 125 -11.50 7.82 11.88
N LEU A 126 -11.99 7.65 13.11
CA LEU A 126 -12.92 8.59 13.75
C LEU A 126 -12.24 9.91 14.10
N VAL A 127 -10.96 9.88 14.39
CA VAL A 127 -10.12 11.04 14.66
C VAL A 127 -8.94 11.03 13.71
N GLY A 128 -8.78 12.10 12.95
CA GLY A 128 -7.75 12.24 11.95
C GLY A 128 -7.15 13.64 11.95
N THR A 129 -6.14 13.84 11.13
CA THR A 129 -5.41 15.11 10.99
C THR A 129 -5.89 15.97 9.82
N GLY A 130 -6.78 15.43 8.97
CA GLY A 130 -7.24 16.06 7.72
C GLY A 130 -6.32 15.83 6.52
N LEU A 131 -5.18 15.18 6.70
CA LEU A 131 -4.26 14.83 5.62
C LEU A 131 -4.66 13.53 4.91
N GLU A 132 -5.52 12.74 5.50
CA GLU A 132 -5.94 11.41 5.03
C GLU A 132 -6.52 11.46 3.61
N THR A 133 -7.36 12.45 3.32
CA THR A 133 -7.98 12.63 2.00
C THR A 133 -6.95 12.99 0.93
N VAL A 134 -6.01 13.87 1.27
CA VAL A 134 -4.94 14.30 0.35
C VAL A 134 -4.02 13.13 0.04
N VAL A 135 -3.61 12.38 1.06
CA VAL A 135 -2.74 11.20 0.91
C VAL A 135 -3.43 10.12 0.08
N ALA A 136 -4.72 9.84 0.34
CA ALA A 136 -5.49 8.86 -0.41
C ALA A 136 -5.56 9.21 -1.91
N ARG A 137 -5.86 10.47 -2.23
CA ARG A 137 -5.93 10.94 -3.62
C ARG A 137 -4.58 10.91 -4.32
N ASP A 138 -3.54 11.44 -3.66
CA ASP A 138 -2.22 11.64 -4.27
C ASP A 138 -1.40 10.34 -4.31
N SER A 139 -1.80 9.30 -3.56
CA SER A 139 -1.18 7.96 -3.61
C SER A 139 -1.34 7.26 -4.97
N GLY A 140 -2.32 7.68 -5.78
CA GLY A 140 -2.63 7.07 -7.08
C GLY A 140 -3.31 5.70 -6.98
N VAL A 141 -3.69 5.24 -5.79
CA VAL A 141 -4.40 3.97 -5.57
C VAL A 141 -5.89 4.10 -5.84
N CYS A 142 -6.43 5.31 -5.63
CA CYS A 142 -7.80 5.68 -5.99
C CYS A 142 -7.92 6.03 -7.46
N ILE A 143 -9.10 5.82 -8.02
CA ILE A 143 -9.46 6.37 -9.33
C ILE A 143 -10.08 7.74 -9.14
N VAL A 144 -9.48 8.73 -9.79
CA VAL A 144 -9.89 10.13 -9.73
C VAL A 144 -10.46 10.56 -11.07
N ALA A 145 -11.55 11.34 -11.05
CA ALA A 145 -12.18 11.88 -12.25
C ALA A 145 -11.23 12.86 -12.97
N LYS A 146 -10.98 12.64 -14.24
CA LYS A 146 -10.17 13.54 -15.10
C LYS A 146 -10.95 14.77 -15.49
N ASN A 147 -12.23 14.58 -15.83
CA ASN A 147 -13.13 15.64 -16.29
C ASN A 147 -14.40 15.65 -15.44
N SER A 148 -15.05 16.81 -15.42
CA SER A 148 -16.38 16.93 -14.80
C SER A 148 -17.45 16.31 -15.70
N GLY A 149 -18.39 15.58 -15.09
CA GLY A 149 -19.41 14.88 -15.85
C GLY A 149 -20.51 14.25 -14.99
N VAL A 150 -21.29 13.40 -15.64
CA VAL A 150 -22.32 12.60 -14.99
C VAL A 150 -21.98 11.13 -15.19
N VAL A 151 -22.03 10.36 -14.11
CA VAL A 151 -21.80 8.92 -14.16
C VAL A 151 -22.94 8.24 -14.91
N GLU A 152 -22.64 7.62 -16.03
CA GLU A 152 -23.61 6.95 -16.90
C GLU A 152 -23.86 5.51 -16.48
N SER A 153 -22.79 4.76 -16.29
CA SER A 153 -22.87 3.38 -15.82
C SER A 153 -21.72 3.03 -14.87
N VAL A 154 -22.01 2.15 -13.93
CA VAL A 154 -21.04 1.64 -12.97
C VAL A 154 -21.23 0.13 -12.86
N ASP A 155 -20.16 -0.61 -13.06
CA ASP A 155 -20.08 -2.03 -12.75
C ASP A 155 -18.82 -2.34 -11.93
N ALA A 156 -18.61 -3.60 -11.57
CA ALA A 156 -17.48 -4.01 -10.75
C ALA A 156 -16.13 -3.82 -11.46
N SER A 157 -16.09 -3.74 -12.77
CA SER A 157 -14.89 -3.69 -13.59
C SER A 157 -14.60 -2.31 -14.19
N ARG A 158 -15.62 -1.47 -14.33
CA ARG A 158 -15.47 -0.16 -14.99
C ARG A 158 -16.51 0.87 -14.53
N ILE A 159 -16.14 2.14 -14.69
CA ILE A 159 -17.01 3.30 -14.49
C ILE A 159 -16.99 4.11 -15.79
N VAL A 160 -18.16 4.47 -16.30
CA VAL A 160 -18.31 5.32 -17.48
C VAL A 160 -18.88 6.67 -17.05
N VAL A 161 -18.15 7.74 -17.34
CA VAL A 161 -18.55 9.12 -17.04
C VAL A 161 -18.76 9.87 -18.34
N ARG A 162 -19.99 10.36 -18.56
CA ARG A 162 -20.30 11.25 -19.67
C ARG A 162 -19.81 12.65 -19.33
N VAL A 163 -18.85 13.16 -20.09
CA VAL A 163 -18.23 14.46 -19.85
C VAL A 163 -19.20 15.58 -20.21
N THR A 164 -19.38 16.52 -19.29
CA THR A 164 -20.20 17.71 -19.51
C THR A 164 -19.37 18.95 -19.82
N ASP A 165 -18.05 18.87 -19.68
CA ASP A 165 -17.15 19.98 -19.95
C ASP A 165 -16.99 20.17 -21.48
N LYS A 166 -17.42 21.33 -21.98
CA LYS A 166 -17.34 21.72 -23.39
C LYS A 166 -15.90 21.87 -23.92
N LYS A 167 -14.89 21.92 -23.03
CA LYS A 167 -13.48 22.01 -23.39
C LYS A 167 -12.84 20.64 -23.63
N SER A 168 -13.47 19.56 -23.21
CA SER A 168 -12.97 18.20 -23.39
C SER A 168 -13.16 17.74 -24.84
N LYS A 169 -12.16 17.04 -25.37
CA LYS A 169 -12.22 16.42 -26.71
C LYS A 169 -12.99 15.10 -26.72
N THR A 170 -13.26 14.53 -25.55
CA THR A 170 -13.92 13.23 -25.38
C THR A 170 -15.35 13.41 -24.91
N ALA A 171 -16.27 12.63 -25.48
CA ALA A 171 -17.68 12.64 -25.07
C ALA A 171 -17.90 11.85 -23.78
N SER A 172 -17.10 10.83 -23.53
CA SER A 172 -17.16 9.98 -22.33
C SER A 172 -15.76 9.50 -21.94
N ASP A 173 -15.54 9.40 -20.63
CA ASP A 173 -14.35 8.82 -20.03
C ASP A 173 -14.69 7.44 -19.45
N VAL A 174 -13.87 6.44 -19.76
CA VAL A 174 -14.00 5.08 -19.24
C VAL A 174 -12.86 4.82 -18.28
N TYR A 175 -13.20 4.44 -17.04
CA TYR A 175 -12.25 4.09 -15.99
C TYR A 175 -12.35 2.60 -15.70
N ASN A 176 -11.29 1.84 -16.01
CA ASN A 176 -11.20 0.43 -15.69
C ASN A 176 -10.70 0.24 -14.25
N LEU A 177 -11.35 -0.62 -13.50
CA LEU A 177 -11.01 -0.92 -12.11
C LEU A 177 -10.05 -2.11 -12.02
N ILE A 178 -9.04 -2.00 -11.19
CA ILE A 178 -8.13 -3.10 -10.87
C ILE A 178 -8.83 -4.02 -9.89
N LYS A 179 -8.93 -5.31 -10.24
CA LYS A 179 -9.64 -6.31 -9.44
C LYS A 179 -8.70 -7.43 -9.03
N TYR A 180 -8.54 -7.64 -7.72
CA TYR A 180 -7.87 -8.78 -7.09
C TYR A 180 -6.50 -9.12 -7.69
N THR A 181 -5.67 -8.11 -7.89
CA THR A 181 -4.29 -8.30 -8.35
C THR A 181 -3.32 -8.39 -7.18
N ARG A 182 -2.21 -9.08 -7.40
CA ARG A 182 -1.13 -9.20 -6.41
C ARG A 182 -0.30 -7.91 -6.37
N SER A 183 -0.02 -7.40 -5.17
CA SER A 183 0.98 -6.37 -4.93
C SER A 183 2.38 -6.98 -4.77
N ASN A 184 3.43 -6.15 -4.77
CA ASN A 184 4.81 -6.61 -4.53
C ASN A 184 5.00 -7.26 -3.15
N GLN A 185 4.16 -6.94 -2.17
CA GLN A 185 4.16 -7.51 -0.82
C GLN A 185 3.15 -8.66 -0.66
N ASN A 186 2.68 -9.24 -1.76
CA ASN A 186 1.68 -10.31 -1.78
C ASN A 186 0.32 -9.93 -1.19
N THR A 187 0.02 -8.64 -1.05
CA THR A 187 -1.29 -8.16 -0.63
C THR A 187 -2.24 -8.03 -1.81
N CYS A 188 -3.55 -8.03 -1.55
CA CYS A 188 -4.56 -7.91 -2.58
C CYS A 188 -4.81 -6.45 -2.93
N ILE A 189 -4.69 -6.10 -4.22
CA ILE A 189 -5.11 -4.83 -4.77
C ILE A 189 -6.48 -5.02 -5.40
N ASN A 190 -7.48 -4.35 -4.86
CA ASN A 190 -8.85 -4.39 -5.36
C ASN A 190 -9.45 -2.99 -5.27
N GLN A 191 -9.97 -2.48 -6.39
CA GLN A 191 -10.64 -1.19 -6.44
C GLN A 191 -12.16 -1.38 -6.44
N ARG A 192 -12.84 -0.55 -5.66
CA ARG A 192 -14.29 -0.61 -5.47
C ARG A 192 -14.93 0.74 -5.77
N PRO A 193 -15.94 0.83 -6.66
CA PRO A 193 -16.61 2.07 -6.97
C PRO A 193 -17.36 2.61 -5.74
N ILE A 194 -17.33 3.91 -5.52
CA ILE A 194 -18.10 4.62 -4.49
C ILE A 194 -19.25 5.41 -5.09
N VAL A 195 -19.18 5.73 -6.40
CA VAL A 195 -20.20 6.48 -7.13
C VAL A 195 -21.30 5.57 -7.66
N LYS A 196 -22.47 6.15 -7.90
CA LYS A 196 -23.63 5.48 -8.48
C LYS A 196 -23.96 6.09 -9.83
N SER A 197 -24.70 5.33 -10.67
CA SER A 197 -25.23 5.86 -11.92
C SER A 197 -26.15 7.05 -11.66
N GLY A 198 -25.93 8.13 -12.39
CA GLY A 198 -26.63 9.41 -12.24
C GLY A 198 -25.92 10.45 -11.36
N ASP A 199 -24.87 10.08 -10.64
CA ASP A 199 -24.11 11.02 -9.81
C ASP A 199 -23.37 12.05 -10.66
N VAL A 200 -23.35 13.30 -10.20
CA VAL A 200 -22.58 14.38 -10.82
C VAL A 200 -21.22 14.44 -10.16
N VAL A 201 -20.17 14.36 -10.96
CA VAL A 201 -18.78 14.38 -10.50
C VAL A 201 -18.02 15.55 -11.09
N LYS A 202 -17.08 16.08 -10.32
CA LYS A 202 -16.16 17.15 -10.74
C LYS A 202 -14.80 16.56 -11.04
N ALA A 203 -14.01 17.25 -11.85
CA ALA A 203 -12.61 16.90 -12.03
C ALA A 203 -11.88 16.93 -10.68
N GLY A 204 -11.19 15.84 -10.35
CA GLY A 204 -10.51 15.66 -9.07
C GLY A 204 -11.30 14.88 -8.02
N ASP A 205 -12.58 14.58 -8.24
CA ASP A 205 -13.36 13.73 -7.32
C ASP A 205 -12.93 12.26 -7.42
N ILE A 206 -12.98 11.56 -6.29
CA ILE A 206 -12.65 10.13 -6.22
C ILE A 206 -13.86 9.32 -6.69
N LEU A 207 -13.65 8.45 -7.67
CA LEU A 207 -14.68 7.58 -8.25
C LEU A 207 -14.66 6.17 -7.66
N ALA A 208 -13.48 5.68 -7.31
CA ALA A 208 -13.32 4.35 -6.73
C ALA A 208 -12.23 4.34 -5.66
N ASP A 209 -12.51 3.66 -4.56
CA ASP A 209 -11.57 3.42 -3.47
C ASP A 209 -10.60 2.29 -3.84
N GLY A 210 -9.33 2.47 -3.46
CA GLY A 210 -8.31 1.44 -3.53
C GLY A 210 -8.19 0.63 -2.22
N PRO A 211 -7.16 -0.22 -2.09
CA PRO A 211 -6.87 -0.92 -0.85
C PRO A 211 -6.54 0.09 0.26
N SER A 212 -6.96 -0.21 1.50
CA SER A 212 -6.78 0.65 2.68
C SER A 212 -7.34 2.07 2.55
N ILE A 213 -8.43 2.22 1.79
CA ILE A 213 -9.13 3.49 1.63
C ILE A 213 -10.63 3.25 1.84
N ASP A 214 -11.28 4.18 2.53
CA ASP A 214 -12.71 4.19 2.79
C ASP A 214 -13.30 5.57 2.47
N ASN A 215 -14.21 5.61 1.49
CA ASN A 215 -14.84 6.84 1.01
C ASN A 215 -13.85 7.97 0.67
N GLY A 216 -12.74 7.63 0.04
CA GLY A 216 -11.70 8.57 -0.36
C GLY A 216 -10.79 9.06 0.78
N GLU A 217 -10.88 8.49 1.97
CA GLU A 217 -10.00 8.76 3.10
C GLU A 217 -9.12 7.55 3.40
N LEU A 218 -7.88 7.78 3.82
CA LEU A 218 -6.96 6.72 4.19
C LEU A 218 -7.49 5.96 5.40
N ALA A 219 -7.62 4.64 5.27
CA ALA A 219 -8.14 3.72 6.28
C ALA A 219 -7.20 2.53 6.42
N LEU A 220 -6.23 2.60 7.33
CA LEU A 220 -5.21 1.57 7.51
C LEU A 220 -5.68 0.36 8.34
N GLY A 221 -6.87 0.40 8.91
CA GLY A 221 -7.40 -0.65 9.76
C GLY A 221 -8.87 -0.47 10.07
N GLN A 222 -9.26 -0.78 11.31
CA GLN A 222 -10.62 -0.65 11.79
C GLN A 222 -10.68 0.03 13.15
N ASN A 223 -11.81 0.68 13.42
CA ASN A 223 -12.09 1.28 14.72
C ASN A 223 -12.56 0.20 15.70
N ILE A 224 -11.89 0.08 16.84
CA ILE A 224 -12.24 -0.87 17.89
C ILE A 224 -12.40 -0.16 19.24
N ARG A 225 -13.28 -0.69 20.07
CA ARG A 225 -13.42 -0.22 21.44
C ARG A 225 -12.34 -0.85 22.32
N ILE A 226 -11.58 -0.03 23.05
CA ILE A 226 -10.47 -0.45 23.91
C ILE A 226 -10.80 -0.12 25.35
N ALA A 227 -10.46 -1.01 26.28
CA ALA A 227 -10.45 -0.76 27.70
C ALA A 227 -9.02 -0.79 28.24
N PHE A 228 -8.59 0.28 28.93
CA PHE A 228 -7.30 0.37 29.57
C PHE A 228 -7.43 -0.07 31.02
N MET A 229 -7.19 -1.35 31.29
CA MET A 229 -7.29 -1.93 32.63
C MET A 229 -6.47 -3.22 32.72
N PRO A 230 -5.92 -3.57 33.89
CA PRO A 230 -5.37 -4.91 34.12
C PRO A 230 -6.49 -5.95 34.11
N TRP A 231 -6.25 -7.10 33.47
CA TRP A 231 -7.24 -8.18 33.42
C TRP A 231 -6.59 -9.55 33.73
N ASN A 232 -6.69 -9.99 34.98
CA ASN A 232 -6.20 -11.28 35.45
C ASN A 232 -4.74 -11.62 35.06
N GLY A 233 -3.90 -10.62 34.82
CA GLY A 233 -2.51 -10.80 34.40
C GLY A 233 -2.31 -11.20 32.95
N TYR A 234 -3.37 -11.42 32.15
CA TYR A 234 -3.25 -11.82 30.74
C TYR A 234 -2.80 -10.69 29.80
N ASN A 235 -2.83 -9.45 30.28
CA ASN A 235 -2.32 -8.28 29.56
C ASN A 235 -1.07 -7.68 30.22
N PHE A 236 -0.23 -8.54 30.84
CA PHE A 236 1.03 -8.12 31.44
C PHE A 236 2.03 -7.63 30.40
N GLU A 237 2.75 -6.55 30.70
CA GLU A 237 3.67 -5.84 29.81
C GLU A 237 2.97 -5.39 28.50
N ASP A 238 3.48 -5.80 27.34
CA ASP A 238 2.98 -5.44 26.00
C ASP A 238 1.91 -6.40 25.47
N SER A 239 1.42 -7.32 26.31
CA SER A 239 0.38 -8.27 25.93
C SER A 239 -0.96 -7.58 25.74
N ILE A 240 -1.68 -7.93 24.69
CA ILE A 240 -3.01 -7.41 24.37
C ILE A 240 -4.02 -8.56 24.37
N LEU A 241 -5.12 -8.40 25.10
CA LEU A 241 -6.22 -9.33 25.07
C LEU A 241 -7.25 -8.92 24.03
N ILE A 242 -7.58 -9.81 23.13
CA ILE A 242 -8.50 -9.56 22.01
C ILE A 242 -9.80 -10.34 22.23
N SER A 243 -10.95 -9.72 22.02
CA SER A 243 -12.24 -10.38 22.04
C SER A 243 -12.40 -11.34 20.86
N GLU A 244 -12.99 -12.51 21.11
CA GLU A 244 -13.37 -13.48 20.06
C GLU A 244 -14.25 -12.89 18.96
N LYS A 245 -15.03 -11.86 19.30
CA LYS A 245 -15.86 -11.11 18.35
C LYS A 245 -15.06 -10.55 17.18
N VAL A 246 -13.82 -10.11 17.41
CA VAL A 246 -12.94 -9.54 16.38
C VAL A 246 -12.64 -10.60 15.29
N ALA A 247 -12.34 -11.83 15.71
CA ALA A 247 -12.10 -12.94 14.78
C ALA A 247 -13.39 -13.38 14.08
N ARG A 248 -14.51 -13.48 14.81
CA ARG A 248 -15.81 -13.90 14.25
C ARG A 248 -16.38 -12.91 13.23
N GLU A 249 -16.11 -11.62 13.37
CA GLU A 249 -16.56 -10.57 12.45
C GLU A 249 -15.55 -10.28 11.33
N ASP A 250 -14.46 -11.05 11.23
CA ASP A 250 -13.39 -10.86 10.23
C ASP A 250 -12.83 -9.44 10.17
N ARG A 251 -12.68 -8.78 11.34
CA ARG A 251 -12.35 -7.36 11.37
C ARG A 251 -10.97 -7.04 10.80
N PHE A 252 -9.97 -7.89 11.08
CA PHE A 252 -8.59 -7.71 10.59
C PHE A 252 -8.20 -8.78 9.56
N THR A 253 -9.17 -9.49 9.01
CA THR A 253 -8.91 -10.50 7.96
C THR A 253 -8.40 -9.82 6.69
N SER A 254 -7.36 -10.39 6.10
CA SER A 254 -6.73 -9.91 4.89
C SER A 254 -6.59 -11.02 3.85
N ILE A 255 -6.49 -10.63 2.58
CA ILE A 255 -6.25 -11.56 1.46
C ILE A 255 -4.80 -11.40 1.04
N HIS A 256 -4.09 -12.52 0.96
CA HIS A 256 -2.74 -12.58 0.43
C HIS A 256 -2.72 -13.41 -0.84
N ILE A 257 -2.11 -12.86 -1.90
CA ILE A 257 -1.96 -13.52 -3.20
C ILE A 257 -0.47 -13.80 -3.39
N GLN A 258 -0.11 -15.09 -3.44
CA GLN A 258 1.24 -15.54 -3.67
C GLN A 258 1.39 -16.05 -5.10
N GLU A 259 2.44 -15.64 -5.76
CA GLU A 259 2.85 -16.18 -7.05
C GLU A 259 4.01 -17.15 -6.84
N ILE A 260 3.82 -18.38 -7.27
CA ILE A 260 4.81 -19.44 -7.15
C ILE A 260 5.27 -19.81 -8.55
N VAL A 261 6.53 -19.54 -8.86
CA VAL A 261 7.12 -19.80 -10.17
C VAL A 261 7.93 -21.07 -10.11
N CYS A 262 7.64 -22.02 -11.00
CA CYS A 262 8.39 -23.24 -11.20
C CYS A 262 9.01 -23.22 -12.60
N ILE A 263 10.33 -23.41 -12.68
CA ILE A 263 11.08 -23.39 -13.94
C ILE A 263 11.73 -24.76 -14.14
N ALA A 264 11.47 -25.39 -15.27
CA ALA A 264 12.21 -26.56 -15.72
C ALA A 264 13.50 -26.10 -16.43
N ARG A 265 14.65 -26.58 -15.99
CA ARG A 265 15.96 -26.18 -16.49
C ARG A 265 16.64 -27.32 -17.18
N ASP A 266 17.51 -27.04 -18.18
CA ASP A 266 18.41 -28.00 -18.74
C ASP A 266 19.59 -28.20 -17.79
N THR A 267 19.78 -29.43 -17.34
CA THR A 267 20.93 -29.84 -16.51
C THR A 267 21.92 -30.64 -17.32
N LYS A 268 23.16 -30.79 -16.82
CA LYS A 268 24.20 -31.61 -17.47
C LYS A 268 23.80 -33.09 -17.60
N LEU A 269 22.82 -33.55 -16.85
CA LEU A 269 22.33 -34.93 -16.79
C LEU A 269 21.06 -35.15 -17.59
N GLY A 270 20.50 -34.11 -18.17
CA GLY A 270 19.25 -34.07 -18.93
C GLY A 270 18.37 -32.90 -18.54
N SER A 271 17.32 -32.67 -19.30
CA SER A 271 16.34 -31.62 -19.03
C SER A 271 15.44 -32.01 -17.86
N GLU A 272 15.10 -31.06 -16.99
CA GLU A 272 14.01 -31.22 -16.02
C GLU A 272 12.68 -31.26 -16.77
N GLU A 273 11.74 -32.03 -16.29
CA GLU A 273 10.43 -32.19 -16.90
C GLU A 273 9.32 -31.89 -15.91
N ILE A 274 8.29 -31.16 -16.36
CA ILE A 274 7.04 -30.92 -15.61
C ILE A 274 6.05 -32.01 -16.00
N THR A 275 5.67 -32.84 -15.03
CA THR A 275 4.79 -33.99 -15.26
C THR A 275 4.01 -34.37 -14.01
N ALA A 276 2.86 -35.00 -14.19
CA ALA A 276 2.10 -35.63 -13.10
C ALA A 276 2.68 -36.98 -12.66
N ASP A 277 3.52 -37.60 -13.50
CA ASP A 277 4.14 -38.90 -13.21
C ASP A 277 5.39 -38.72 -12.32
N ILE A 278 5.16 -38.61 -11.01
CA ILE A 278 6.21 -38.39 -10.02
C ILE A 278 6.48 -39.70 -9.27
N PRO A 279 7.72 -40.17 -9.22
CA PRO A 279 8.04 -41.39 -8.52
C PRO A 279 7.89 -41.23 -7.00
N ASN A 280 7.47 -42.31 -6.32
CA ASN A 280 7.33 -42.39 -4.86
C ASN A 280 6.33 -41.43 -4.22
N VAL A 281 5.33 -40.98 -4.97
CA VAL A 281 4.21 -40.15 -4.48
C VAL A 281 2.91 -40.94 -4.62
N GLY A 282 2.10 -40.96 -3.56
CA GLY A 282 0.81 -41.63 -3.57
C GLY A 282 -0.21 -40.93 -4.46
N GLU A 283 -1.09 -41.68 -5.09
CA GLU A 283 -2.15 -41.15 -5.98
C GLU A 283 -3.01 -40.07 -5.33
N GLY A 284 -3.26 -40.16 -4.03
CA GLY A 284 -4.00 -39.14 -3.28
C GLY A 284 -3.40 -37.75 -3.32
N SER A 285 -2.06 -37.66 -3.43
CA SER A 285 -1.33 -36.38 -3.53
C SER A 285 -1.30 -35.82 -4.95
N LEU A 286 -1.61 -36.64 -5.95
CA LEU A 286 -1.62 -36.29 -7.37
C LEU A 286 -3.02 -35.91 -7.88
N ASN A 287 -4.08 -36.19 -7.11
CA ASN A 287 -5.48 -35.98 -7.53
C ASN A 287 -5.81 -34.50 -7.84
N LYS A 288 -5.01 -33.56 -7.36
CA LYS A 288 -5.20 -32.12 -7.60
C LYS A 288 -4.44 -31.60 -8.83
N LEU A 289 -3.65 -32.46 -9.49
CA LEU A 289 -2.89 -32.13 -10.67
C LEU A 289 -3.66 -32.47 -11.94
N ASP A 290 -3.46 -31.68 -12.99
CA ASP A 290 -3.90 -32.00 -14.34
C ASP A 290 -2.92 -32.96 -15.05
N ASP A 291 -3.23 -33.35 -16.28
CA ASP A 291 -2.39 -34.24 -17.09
C ASP A 291 -1.00 -33.66 -17.38
N CYS A 292 -0.84 -32.34 -17.28
CA CYS A 292 0.44 -31.63 -17.44
C CYS A 292 1.25 -31.57 -16.14
N GLY A 293 0.72 -32.02 -15.01
CA GLY A 293 1.38 -31.96 -13.71
C GLY A 293 1.22 -30.62 -12.98
N ILE A 294 0.23 -29.81 -13.37
CA ILE A 294 -0.06 -28.50 -12.75
C ILE A 294 -1.37 -28.63 -11.98
N VAL A 295 -1.44 -28.01 -10.79
CA VAL A 295 -2.65 -27.98 -9.99
C VAL A 295 -3.77 -27.23 -10.73
N TYR A 296 -5.00 -27.76 -10.71
CA TYR A 296 -6.14 -27.11 -11.39
C TYR A 296 -6.62 -25.86 -10.64
N VAL A 297 -7.12 -24.88 -11.40
CA VAL A 297 -7.71 -23.66 -10.87
C VAL A 297 -8.95 -23.98 -10.03
N GLY A 298 -9.06 -23.39 -8.85
CA GLY A 298 -10.11 -23.66 -7.88
C GLY A 298 -9.77 -24.76 -6.85
N ALA A 299 -8.63 -25.43 -6.97
CA ALA A 299 -8.20 -26.43 -6.01
C ALA A 299 -7.88 -25.79 -4.64
N GLU A 300 -8.40 -26.39 -3.59
CA GLU A 300 -7.99 -26.08 -2.23
C GLU A 300 -6.72 -26.86 -1.90
N VAL A 301 -5.66 -26.15 -1.55
CA VAL A 301 -4.35 -26.72 -1.24
C VAL A 301 -4.00 -26.53 0.23
N GLU A 302 -3.29 -27.50 0.78
CA GLU A 302 -2.76 -27.51 2.14
C GLU A 302 -1.23 -27.48 2.13
N PRO A 303 -0.57 -27.11 3.26
CA PRO A 303 0.87 -27.17 3.34
C PRO A 303 1.38 -28.58 3.03
N GLY A 304 2.31 -28.69 2.07
CA GLY A 304 2.87 -29.95 1.62
C GLY A 304 2.26 -30.52 0.32
N ASP A 305 1.08 -30.02 -0.11
CA ASP A 305 0.48 -30.40 -1.38
C ASP A 305 1.35 -29.98 -2.56
N ILE A 306 1.37 -30.80 -3.61
CA ILE A 306 2.11 -30.52 -4.83
C ILE A 306 1.32 -29.56 -5.68
N LEU A 307 1.96 -28.43 -6.04
CA LEU A 307 1.40 -27.42 -6.94
C LEU A 307 1.81 -27.64 -8.38
N VAL A 308 3.08 -28.00 -8.59
CA VAL A 308 3.62 -28.33 -9.90
C VAL A 308 4.52 -29.55 -9.74
N GLY A 309 4.19 -30.63 -10.43
CA GLY A 309 4.99 -31.83 -10.48
C GLY A 309 6.23 -31.62 -11.35
N LYS A 310 7.41 -31.76 -10.80
CA LYS A 310 8.66 -31.65 -11.52
C LYS A 310 9.62 -32.77 -11.14
N ILE A 311 10.25 -33.35 -12.15
CA ILE A 311 11.28 -34.37 -11.99
C ILE A 311 12.60 -33.90 -12.56
N THR A 312 13.68 -34.27 -11.89
CA THR A 312 15.05 -33.96 -12.31
C THR A 312 15.81 -35.27 -12.53
N PRO A 313 16.50 -35.46 -13.67
CA PRO A 313 17.32 -36.63 -13.90
C PRO A 313 18.44 -36.77 -12.85
N LYS A 314 18.64 -37.99 -12.32
CA LYS A 314 19.77 -38.33 -11.44
C LYS A 314 20.98 -38.75 -12.30
N GLY A 315 22.16 -38.30 -11.87
CA GLY A 315 23.38 -38.84 -12.44
C GLY A 315 23.62 -40.30 -12.05
N GLU A 316 24.43 -41.00 -12.82
CA GLU A 316 24.91 -42.34 -12.50
C GLU A 316 25.66 -42.35 -11.16
N THR A 317 24.92 -42.51 -10.08
CA THR A 317 25.49 -42.87 -8.77
C THR A 317 25.39 -44.37 -8.60
N GLN A 318 26.40 -45.00 -7.95
CA GLN A 318 26.31 -46.42 -7.57
C GLN A 318 25.04 -46.64 -6.79
N LEU A 319 24.10 -47.37 -7.40
CA LEU A 319 22.82 -47.71 -6.81
C LEU A 319 23.02 -48.47 -5.51
N SER A 320 22.39 -48.03 -4.44
CA SER A 320 22.34 -48.83 -3.21
C SER A 320 21.59 -50.14 -3.44
N PRO A 321 21.85 -51.21 -2.63
CA PRO A 321 21.13 -52.46 -2.77
C PRO A 321 19.63 -52.33 -2.70
N GLU A 322 19.12 -51.34 -1.93
CA GLU A 322 17.71 -51.02 -1.78
C GLU A 322 17.15 -50.38 -3.03
N GLU A 323 17.89 -49.49 -3.68
CA GLU A 323 17.49 -48.86 -4.96
C GLU A 323 17.48 -49.89 -6.12
N LYS A 324 18.38 -50.86 -6.10
CA LYS A 324 18.35 -51.98 -7.06
C LYS A 324 17.07 -52.83 -6.91
N LEU A 325 16.63 -53.05 -5.68
CA LEU A 325 15.39 -53.76 -5.39
C LEU A 325 14.15 -52.98 -5.83
N LEU A 326 14.11 -51.68 -5.56
CA LEU A 326 13.06 -50.76 -6.00
C LEU A 326 12.96 -50.70 -7.54
N ARG A 327 14.09 -50.71 -8.23
CA ARG A 327 14.20 -50.76 -9.70
C ARG A 327 13.59 -52.03 -10.26
N ALA A 328 13.81 -53.13 -9.59
CA ALA A 328 13.28 -54.45 -9.99
C ALA A 328 11.74 -54.55 -9.78
N ILE A 329 11.19 -53.84 -8.78
CA ILE A 329 9.76 -53.93 -8.41
C ILE A 329 8.95 -52.87 -9.15
N PHE A 330 9.44 -51.62 -9.27
CA PHE A 330 8.67 -50.46 -9.77
C PHE A 330 9.12 -49.98 -11.17
N GLY A 331 10.08 -50.64 -11.82
CA GLY A 331 10.56 -50.31 -13.15
C GLY A 331 11.66 -49.25 -13.18
N GLU A 332 12.25 -49.03 -14.38
CA GLU A 332 13.44 -48.19 -14.55
C GLU A 332 13.23 -46.71 -14.22
N LYS A 333 12.06 -46.17 -14.45
CA LYS A 333 11.76 -44.73 -14.24
C LYS A 333 11.90 -44.26 -12.78
N ALA A 334 11.57 -45.11 -11.81
CA ALA A 334 11.61 -44.75 -10.39
C ALA A 334 12.98 -44.47 -9.79
N SER A 335 14.05 -44.94 -10.44
CA SER A 335 15.43 -44.80 -9.95
C SER A 335 16.25 -43.72 -10.63
N ASP A 336 15.86 -43.30 -11.83
CA ASP A 336 16.65 -42.38 -12.68
C ASP A 336 16.29 -40.91 -12.51
N VAL A 337 15.18 -40.64 -11.81
CA VAL A 337 14.69 -39.27 -11.57
C VAL A 337 14.47 -38.98 -10.08
N LYS A 338 14.65 -37.73 -9.72
CA LYS A 338 14.42 -37.21 -8.38
C LYS A 338 13.19 -36.30 -8.40
N ASP A 339 12.29 -36.46 -7.43
CA ASP A 339 11.18 -35.51 -7.19
C ASP A 339 11.75 -34.13 -6.77
N THR A 340 11.50 -33.13 -7.58
CA THR A 340 11.82 -31.72 -7.33
C THR A 340 10.57 -30.84 -7.48
N SER A 341 9.41 -31.43 -7.26
CA SER A 341 8.10 -30.78 -7.36
C SER A 341 7.99 -29.57 -6.45
N GLN A 342 7.33 -28.54 -6.93
CA GLN A 342 7.01 -27.35 -6.14
C GLN A 342 5.82 -27.65 -5.23
N ARG A 343 6.01 -27.46 -3.91
CA ARG A 343 4.96 -27.73 -2.91
C ARG A 343 4.46 -26.44 -2.28
N SER A 344 3.20 -26.45 -1.86
CA SER A 344 2.61 -25.36 -1.10
C SER A 344 3.22 -25.26 0.30
N SER A 345 3.52 -24.04 0.74
CA SER A 345 3.94 -23.73 2.12
C SER A 345 2.76 -23.32 3.00
N SER A 346 1.61 -22.99 2.43
CA SER A 346 0.45 -22.45 3.13
C SER A 346 -0.85 -23.05 2.61
N LYS A 347 -1.92 -22.97 3.42
CA LYS A 347 -3.26 -23.31 2.99
C LYS A 347 -3.83 -22.18 2.14
N GLY A 348 -4.53 -22.55 1.05
CA GLY A 348 -5.13 -21.56 0.15
C GLY A 348 -5.93 -22.18 -0.96
N THR A 349 -6.41 -21.33 -1.88
CA THR A 349 -7.12 -21.75 -3.10
C THR A 349 -6.35 -21.24 -4.32
N VAL A 350 -6.20 -22.09 -5.31
CA VAL A 350 -5.52 -21.75 -6.57
C VAL A 350 -6.46 -20.90 -7.42
N ILE A 351 -6.00 -19.73 -7.88
CA ILE A 351 -6.81 -18.76 -8.64
C ILE A 351 -6.35 -18.58 -10.10
N GLY A 352 -5.17 -19.04 -10.46
CA GLY A 352 -4.64 -18.96 -11.82
C GLY A 352 -3.27 -19.56 -11.93
#